data_023fface66c099f71b51fb3a0fa5d31d
#
_entry.id   023fface66c099f71b51fb3a0fa5d31d
#
_cell.length_a   1.000
_cell.length_b   1.000
_cell.length_c   1.000
_cell.angle_alpha   90.00
_cell.angle_beta   90.00
_cell.angle_gamma   90.00
#
_symmetry.space_group_name_H-M   'P 1'
#
loop_
_entity.id
_entity.type
_entity.pdbx_description
1 polymer ?
#
loop_
_entity_poly.entity_id
_entity_poly.type
_entity_poly.pdbx_seq_one_letter_code
_entity_poly.pdbx_strand_id
1 'polypeptide(L)'
;VNVPGPRSSSGTRPGPLLRSGVSFLMLVGDCGFPLRVVRGKPSTACALTIQYHRATMEFMSVADNSSRSNACLDLPVDFYWYGGGNGTAQEHISLAVKALMAAIKKPRNRRWNPYQEAMIRASFRKRLEKAVQGKLRPPEELKSLRGGVALFEIRWRDIDVREVNSSGIDSYAQVEVRLIHAQPFDQLGLCILGLHAHEKMIVNGDPVATKAAQDAEIDKAEHLLTSGYPTHWGVERRTQHD
;
A
#
# COMPACT_ATOMS: atom_id res chain seq x y z
N VAL A 1 0.17 -53.83 31.15
CA VAL A 1 -0.38 -52.50 31.52
C VAL A 1 -1.45 -52.15 30.53
N ASN A 2 -2.71 -52.30 30.93
CA ASN A 2 -3.90 -52.04 30.11
C ASN A 2 -4.18 -50.53 30.13
N VAL A 3 -4.39 -49.95 28.96
CA VAL A 3 -4.89 -48.58 28.79
C VAL A 3 -6.33 -48.66 28.25
N PRO A 4 -7.34 -48.09 28.88
CA PRO A 4 -8.74 -48.08 28.39
C PRO A 4 -8.94 -46.94 27.40
N GLY A 5 -9.66 -47.22 26.28
CA GLY A 5 -10.07 -46.28 25.25
C GLY A 5 -11.21 -45.35 25.68
N PRO A 6 -11.34 -44.16 25.05
CA PRO A 6 -12.39 -43.22 25.36
C PRO A 6 -13.73 -43.54 24.70
N ARG A 7 -14.79 -43.29 25.47
CA ARG A 7 -16.21 -43.45 25.11
C ARG A 7 -16.66 -42.39 24.12
N SER A 8 -17.45 -42.81 23.16
CA SER A 8 -18.29 -41.98 22.29
C SER A 8 -19.44 -41.34 23.05
N SER A 9 -19.59 -40.03 22.95
CA SER A 9 -20.79 -39.29 23.36
C SER A 9 -21.50 -38.75 22.14
N SER A 10 -22.71 -39.24 21.94
CA SER A 10 -23.74 -38.72 21.08
C SER A 10 -24.26 -37.37 21.60
N GLY A 11 -24.31 -36.35 20.78
CA GLY A 11 -24.83 -35.03 21.17
C GLY A 11 -25.47 -34.29 20.02
N THR A 12 -26.79 -34.41 19.96
CA THR A 12 -27.85 -33.42 19.68
C THR A 12 -27.62 -32.37 18.58
N ARG A 13 -28.43 -32.46 17.53
CA ARG A 13 -28.67 -31.42 16.52
C ARG A 13 -29.45 -30.25 17.13
N PRO A 14 -29.07 -29.01 16.87
CA PRO A 14 -29.98 -27.88 16.99
C PRO A 14 -30.67 -27.57 15.64
N GLY A 15 -31.94 -27.17 15.75
CA GLY A 15 -32.86 -26.86 14.67
C GLY A 15 -32.65 -25.52 13.98
N PRO A 16 -33.48 -25.18 12.96
CA PRO A 16 -33.28 -24.07 12.08
C PRO A 16 -33.67 -22.73 12.71
N LEU A 17 -32.74 -21.76 12.69
CA LEU A 17 -33.00 -20.39 13.08
C LEU A 17 -33.50 -19.54 11.91
N LEU A 18 -34.57 -18.85 12.18
CA LEU A 18 -35.35 -17.89 11.41
C LEU A 18 -34.49 -16.86 10.63
N ARG A 19 -34.83 -16.72 9.36
CA ARG A 19 -34.51 -15.55 8.53
C ARG A 19 -35.23 -14.31 9.07
N SER A 20 -34.51 -13.36 9.61
CA SER A 20 -35.01 -12.00 9.77
C SER A 20 -34.55 -11.17 8.55
N GLY A 21 -35.57 -10.85 7.73
CA GLY A 21 -35.41 -9.90 6.63
C GLY A 21 -35.24 -8.49 7.19
N VAL A 22 -34.13 -7.84 6.81
CA VAL A 22 -33.92 -6.39 7.02
C VAL A 22 -34.39 -5.70 5.74
N SER A 23 -35.59 -5.11 5.78
CA SER A 23 -36.08 -4.20 4.75
C SER A 23 -35.31 -2.88 4.86
N PHE A 24 -34.54 -2.55 3.82
CA PHE A 24 -33.90 -1.25 3.69
C PHE A 24 -34.91 -0.27 3.09
N LEU A 25 -35.41 0.63 3.90
CA LEU A 25 -36.30 1.73 3.46
C LEU A 25 -35.39 2.84 2.93
N MET A 26 -35.35 3.05 1.60
CA MET A 26 -34.74 4.23 1.00
C MET A 26 -35.67 5.42 1.25
N LEU A 27 -35.24 6.33 2.13
CA LEU A 27 -35.78 7.68 2.22
C LEU A 27 -35.14 8.54 1.13
N VAL A 28 -35.90 8.81 0.07
CA VAL A 28 -35.56 9.84 -0.92
C VAL A 28 -35.90 11.18 -0.29
N GLY A 29 -34.91 11.94 0.12
CA GLY A 29 -35.07 13.30 0.59
C GLY A 29 -35.12 14.27 -0.59
N ASP A 30 -36.30 14.79 -0.90
CA ASP A 30 -36.52 15.93 -1.79
C ASP A 30 -35.96 17.20 -1.13
N CYS A 31 -34.75 17.62 -1.50
CA CYS A 31 -34.26 18.95 -1.20
C CYS A 31 -34.45 19.85 -2.43
N GLY A 32 -35.64 20.44 -2.54
CA GLY A 32 -35.94 21.50 -3.51
C GLY A 32 -35.23 22.80 -3.13
N PHE A 33 -34.12 23.11 -3.81
CA PHE A 33 -33.55 24.45 -3.84
C PHE A 33 -33.75 25.05 -5.23
N PRO A 34 -34.29 26.28 -5.35
CA PRO A 34 -34.44 26.93 -6.62
C PRO A 34 -33.07 27.35 -7.16
N LEU A 35 -32.63 26.72 -8.24
CA LEU A 35 -31.44 27.12 -9.00
C LEU A 35 -31.72 28.46 -9.69
N ARG A 36 -31.18 29.55 -9.15
CA ARG A 36 -31.10 30.85 -9.81
C ARG A 36 -30.04 30.74 -10.92
N VAL A 37 -30.48 30.59 -12.16
CA VAL A 37 -29.60 30.59 -13.33
C VAL A 37 -29.05 32.00 -13.54
N VAL A 38 -27.81 32.23 -13.07
CA VAL A 38 -27.05 33.42 -13.44
C VAL A 38 -26.40 33.12 -14.81
N ARG A 39 -26.90 33.77 -15.88
CA ARG A 39 -26.27 33.75 -17.20
C ARG A 39 -24.99 34.59 -17.18
N GLY A 40 -23.89 34.01 -16.69
CA GLY A 40 -22.54 34.51 -16.90
C GLY A 40 -21.83 33.62 -17.94
N LYS A 41 -21.09 34.24 -18.87
CA LYS A 41 -20.25 33.48 -19.81
C LYS A 41 -19.23 32.68 -19.00
N PRO A 42 -19.12 31.33 -19.16
CA PRO A 42 -18.13 30.56 -18.41
C PRO A 42 -16.73 31.02 -18.80
N SER A 43 -15.90 31.35 -17.82
CA SER A 43 -14.48 31.61 -18.06
C SER A 43 -13.82 30.31 -18.48
N THR A 44 -12.84 30.37 -19.39
CA THR A 44 -12.14 29.20 -19.96
C THR A 44 -11.49 28.32 -18.87
N ALA A 45 -11.13 28.92 -17.72
CA ALA A 45 -10.58 28.20 -16.57
C ALA A 45 -11.61 27.27 -15.92
N CYS A 46 -12.88 27.72 -15.78
CA CYS A 46 -13.94 26.91 -15.18
C CYS A 46 -14.30 25.68 -16.04
N ALA A 47 -14.24 25.84 -17.38
CA ALA A 47 -14.50 24.72 -18.30
C ALA A 47 -13.41 23.64 -18.24
N LEU A 48 -12.14 24.03 -18.08
CA LEU A 48 -11.02 23.09 -17.92
C LEU A 48 -11.09 22.30 -16.62
N THR A 49 -11.46 22.95 -15.52
CA THR A 49 -11.61 22.29 -14.21
C THR A 49 -12.76 21.27 -14.23
N ILE A 50 -13.90 21.61 -14.85
CA ILE A 50 -15.05 20.69 -14.99
C ILE A 50 -14.70 19.50 -15.89
N GLN A 51 -13.96 19.72 -16.99
CA GLN A 51 -13.50 18.63 -17.85
C GLN A 51 -12.51 17.71 -17.16
N TYR A 52 -11.59 18.25 -16.36
CA TYR A 52 -10.63 17.44 -15.59
C TYR A 52 -11.35 16.56 -14.55
N HIS A 53 -12.29 17.13 -13.78
CA HIS A 53 -13.10 16.35 -12.83
C HIS A 53 -13.97 15.31 -13.55
N ARG A 54 -14.55 15.64 -14.70
CA ARG A 54 -15.40 14.71 -15.46
C ARG A 54 -14.58 13.55 -16.03
N ALA A 55 -13.42 13.84 -16.60
CA ALA A 55 -12.50 12.80 -17.10
C ALA A 55 -12.01 11.88 -15.98
N THR A 56 -11.71 12.44 -14.79
CA THR A 56 -11.31 11.65 -13.62
C THR A 56 -12.45 10.77 -13.12
N MET A 57 -13.68 11.28 -13.09
CA MET A 57 -14.86 10.52 -12.64
C MET A 57 -15.27 9.45 -13.66
N GLU A 58 -15.20 9.72 -14.96
CA GLU A 58 -15.50 8.73 -16.02
C GLU A 58 -14.42 7.63 -16.06
N PHE A 59 -13.15 7.96 -15.83
CA PHE A 59 -12.07 6.98 -15.75
C PHE A 59 -12.22 6.05 -14.52
N MET A 60 -12.83 6.55 -13.44
CA MET A 60 -13.06 5.78 -12.21
C MET A 60 -14.32 4.91 -12.24
N SER A 61 -15.29 5.21 -13.12
CA SER A 61 -16.53 4.41 -13.24
C SER A 61 -16.38 3.16 -14.12
N VAL A 62 -15.29 3.02 -14.88
CA VAL A 62 -15.14 1.98 -15.93
C VAL A 62 -14.13 0.89 -15.54
N ALA A 63 -13.33 1.05 -14.50
CA ALA A 63 -12.37 0.03 -14.10
C ALA A 63 -12.70 -0.51 -12.73
N ASP A 64 -12.81 -1.83 -12.65
CA ASP A 64 -12.59 -2.57 -11.41
C ASP A 64 -11.16 -2.23 -10.93
N ASN A 65 -11.03 -1.10 -10.22
CA ASN A 65 -9.77 -0.48 -9.79
C ASN A 65 -9.02 -1.31 -8.74
N SER A 66 -9.54 -2.48 -8.33
CA SER A 66 -8.88 -3.38 -7.40
C SER A 66 -7.64 -4.05 -7.97
N SER A 67 -7.49 -4.07 -9.29
CA SER A 67 -6.41 -4.81 -9.97
C SER A 67 -5.20 -3.96 -10.40
N ARG A 68 -5.31 -2.63 -10.47
CA ARG A 68 -4.24 -1.75 -10.97
C ARG A 68 -3.78 -0.72 -9.94
N SER A 69 -2.48 -0.59 -9.78
CA SER A 69 -1.92 0.40 -8.86
C SER A 69 -1.90 1.81 -9.44
N ASN A 70 -2.23 2.79 -8.58
CA ASN A 70 -2.12 4.22 -8.88
C ASN A 70 -0.70 4.62 -9.33
N ALA A 71 0.32 3.89 -8.86
CA ALA A 71 1.71 4.12 -9.25
C ALA A 71 2.01 3.87 -10.76
N CYS A 72 1.02 3.40 -11.54
CA CYS A 72 1.12 3.06 -12.98
C CYS A 72 0.10 3.78 -13.86
N LEU A 73 -0.53 4.84 -13.39
CA LEU A 73 -1.62 5.53 -14.10
C LEU A 73 -1.14 6.59 -15.09
N ASP A 74 0.16 6.87 -15.17
CA ASP A 74 0.75 8.01 -15.91
C ASP A 74 0.17 9.37 -15.49
N LEU A 75 -0.31 9.45 -14.25
CA LEU A 75 -0.85 10.65 -13.63
C LEU A 75 -0.14 10.91 -12.29
N PRO A 76 0.06 12.18 -11.90
CA PRO A 76 0.55 12.51 -10.57
C PRO A 76 -0.41 12.01 -9.49
N VAL A 77 0.14 11.39 -8.46
CA VAL A 77 -0.60 10.87 -7.31
C VAL A 77 0.05 11.34 -6.01
N ASP A 78 -0.77 11.54 -4.98
CA ASP A 78 -0.23 11.86 -3.66
C ASP A 78 0.49 10.65 -3.05
N PHE A 79 1.57 10.92 -2.33
CA PHE A 79 2.27 9.89 -1.57
C PHE A 79 2.21 10.22 -0.09
N TYR A 80 1.77 9.25 0.69
CA TYR A 80 1.73 9.29 2.15
C TYR A 80 2.52 8.12 2.72
N TRP A 81 3.14 8.34 3.87
CA TRP A 81 3.75 7.29 4.68
C TRP A 81 2.96 7.15 5.97
N TYR A 82 2.62 5.92 6.36
CA TYR A 82 1.90 5.61 7.60
C TYR A 82 2.52 6.33 8.80
N GLY A 83 1.69 7.06 9.56
CA GLY A 83 2.14 7.85 10.71
C GLY A 83 2.99 9.08 10.37
N GLY A 84 3.03 9.51 9.11
CA GLY A 84 3.85 10.64 8.66
C GLY A 84 3.30 12.03 9.00
N GLY A 85 2.09 12.12 9.55
CA GLY A 85 1.46 13.42 9.89
C GLY A 85 1.11 14.25 8.65
N ASN A 86 1.15 15.56 8.80
CA ASN A 86 0.80 16.55 7.77
C ASN A 86 2.00 16.95 6.90
N GLY A 87 2.96 16.04 6.75
CA GLY A 87 4.17 16.29 5.98
C GLY A 87 3.92 16.55 4.49
N THR A 88 4.87 17.21 3.84
CA THR A 88 4.93 17.33 2.38
C THR A 88 5.17 15.97 1.72
N ALA A 89 4.95 15.85 0.40
CA ALA A 89 5.26 14.62 -0.34
C ALA A 89 6.71 14.20 -0.16
N GLN A 90 7.64 15.15 -0.13
CA GLN A 90 9.07 14.89 0.06
C GLN A 90 9.42 14.41 1.47
N GLU A 91 8.71 14.87 2.48
CA GLU A 91 8.86 14.37 3.85
C GLU A 91 8.36 12.93 3.95
N HIS A 92 7.19 12.63 3.42
CA HIS A 92 6.67 11.26 3.36
C HIS A 92 7.59 10.31 2.57
N ILE A 93 8.12 10.75 1.42
CA ILE A 93 9.14 9.99 0.67
C ILE A 93 10.39 9.78 1.54
N SER A 94 10.81 10.79 2.29
CA SER A 94 12.00 10.69 3.15
C SER A 94 11.78 9.69 4.29
N LEU A 95 10.57 9.63 4.87
CA LEU A 95 10.19 8.61 5.86
C LEU A 95 10.20 7.21 5.27
N ALA A 96 9.64 7.03 4.07
CA ALA A 96 9.66 5.75 3.37
C ALA A 96 11.09 5.30 3.05
N VAL A 97 11.94 6.22 2.57
CA VAL A 97 13.38 5.92 2.33
C VAL A 97 14.09 5.53 3.63
N LYS A 98 13.78 6.20 4.75
CA LYS A 98 14.32 5.83 6.07
C LYS A 98 13.91 4.41 6.47
N ALA A 99 12.64 4.04 6.25
CA ALA A 99 12.12 2.71 6.54
C ALA A 99 12.77 1.63 5.64
N LEU A 100 12.93 1.88 4.34
CA LEU A 100 13.62 0.99 3.41
C LEU A 100 15.10 0.80 3.81
N MET A 101 15.79 1.86 4.19
CA MET A 101 17.16 1.78 4.71
C MET A 101 17.22 0.99 6.03
N ALA A 102 16.25 1.16 6.92
CA ALA A 102 16.21 0.39 8.16
C ALA A 102 16.02 -1.11 7.88
N ALA A 103 15.18 -1.47 6.89
CA ALA A 103 14.96 -2.86 6.50
C ALA A 103 16.27 -3.54 6.06
N ILE A 104 17.07 -2.91 5.18
CA ILE A 104 18.33 -3.49 4.71
C ILE A 104 19.47 -3.42 5.74
N LYS A 105 19.36 -2.55 6.75
CA LYS A 105 20.35 -2.45 7.84
C LYS A 105 20.07 -3.41 8.99
N LYS A 106 18.92 -4.07 9.01
CA LYS A 106 18.52 -4.98 10.09
C LYS A 106 19.51 -6.14 10.33
N PRO A 107 20.05 -6.82 9.29
CA PRO A 107 21.08 -7.82 9.48
C PRO A 107 22.37 -7.22 10.07
N ARG A 108 22.84 -7.79 11.20
CA ARG A 108 24.02 -7.25 11.94
C ARG A 108 25.34 -7.51 11.26
N ASN A 109 25.39 -8.42 10.33
CA ASN A 109 26.58 -8.82 9.60
C ASN A 109 26.90 -7.91 8.40
N ARG A 110 26.17 -6.80 8.22
CA ARG A 110 26.38 -5.87 7.09
C ARG A 110 27.27 -4.70 7.48
N ARG A 111 28.21 -4.41 6.59
CA ARG A 111 29.06 -3.22 6.67
C ARG A 111 28.58 -2.16 5.70
N TRP A 112 28.56 -0.92 6.17
CA TRP A 112 28.08 0.23 5.42
C TRP A 112 29.16 1.28 5.29
N ASN A 113 29.28 1.87 4.11
CA ASN A 113 30.05 3.09 3.92
C ASN A 113 29.11 4.22 3.50
N PRO A 114 29.44 5.49 3.79
CA PRO A 114 28.56 6.63 3.51
C PRO A 114 28.21 6.79 2.04
N TYR A 115 29.13 6.47 1.13
CA TYR A 115 28.90 6.54 -0.30
C TYR A 115 27.86 5.51 -0.77
N GLN A 116 28.01 4.26 -0.37
CA GLN A 116 27.05 3.19 -0.68
C GLN A 116 25.66 3.50 -0.13
N GLU A 117 25.59 3.98 1.12
CA GLU A 117 24.32 4.42 1.69
C GLU A 117 23.66 5.53 0.89
N ALA A 118 24.43 6.53 0.46
CA ALA A 118 23.92 7.64 -0.33
C ALA A 118 23.36 7.16 -1.69
N MET A 119 24.07 6.26 -2.36
CA MET A 119 23.62 5.67 -3.63
C MET A 119 22.34 4.88 -3.49
N ILE A 120 22.22 4.04 -2.46
CA ILE A 120 21.01 3.24 -2.20
C ILE A 120 19.83 4.16 -1.84
N ARG A 121 20.04 5.17 -0.98
CA ARG A 121 19.02 6.18 -0.64
C ARG A 121 18.52 6.91 -1.89
N ALA A 122 19.42 7.31 -2.78
CA ALA A 122 19.07 7.96 -4.03
C ALA A 122 18.26 7.03 -4.94
N SER A 123 18.60 5.75 -5.03
CA SER A 123 17.84 4.74 -5.77
C SER A 123 16.41 4.57 -5.22
N PHE A 124 16.27 4.50 -3.89
CA PHE A 124 14.95 4.40 -3.25
C PHE A 124 14.11 5.64 -3.55
N ARG A 125 14.68 6.83 -3.32
CA ARG A 125 14.02 8.11 -3.59
C ARG A 125 13.57 8.23 -5.04
N LYS A 126 14.46 7.97 -6.00
CA LYS A 126 14.16 8.06 -7.44
C LYS A 126 12.96 7.19 -7.83
N ARG A 127 12.86 5.95 -7.30
CA ARG A 127 11.72 5.07 -7.62
C ARG A 127 10.43 5.54 -6.96
N LEU A 128 10.47 6.08 -5.75
CA LEU A 128 9.28 6.66 -5.10
C LEU A 128 8.81 7.93 -5.82
N GLU A 129 9.72 8.79 -6.27
CA GLU A 129 9.37 9.95 -7.11
C GLU A 129 8.74 9.53 -8.45
N LYS A 130 9.24 8.44 -9.05
CA LYS A 130 8.63 7.82 -10.23
C LYS A 130 7.23 7.26 -9.93
N ALA A 131 7.02 6.68 -8.74
CA ALA A 131 5.71 6.20 -8.29
C ALA A 131 4.70 7.36 -8.14
N VAL A 132 5.12 8.47 -7.54
CA VAL A 132 4.31 9.71 -7.42
C VAL A 132 3.90 10.26 -8.79
N GLN A 133 4.70 10.04 -9.83
CA GLN A 133 4.35 10.43 -11.19
C GLN A 133 3.46 9.40 -11.92
N GLY A 134 3.08 8.29 -11.24
CA GLY A 134 2.31 7.21 -11.84
C GLY A 134 3.07 6.40 -12.90
N LYS A 135 4.41 6.46 -12.93
CA LYS A 135 5.24 5.95 -14.04
C LYS A 135 5.95 4.62 -13.73
N LEU A 136 5.57 3.91 -12.68
CA LEU A 136 6.13 2.58 -12.42
C LEU A 136 5.65 1.57 -13.48
N ARG A 137 6.50 0.60 -13.78
CA ARG A 137 6.23 -0.44 -14.78
C ARG A 137 6.11 -1.81 -14.12
N PRO A 138 4.91 -2.43 -14.15
CA PRO A 138 4.76 -3.84 -13.78
C PRO A 138 5.38 -4.76 -14.85
N PRO A 139 5.81 -5.99 -14.51
CA PRO A 139 5.89 -6.53 -13.14
C PRO A 139 7.23 -6.24 -12.44
N GLU A 140 8.18 -5.55 -13.10
CA GLU A 140 9.55 -5.42 -12.61
C GLU A 140 9.64 -4.52 -11.37
N GLU A 141 8.95 -3.36 -11.43
CA GLU A 141 9.02 -2.35 -10.39
C GLU A 141 7.85 -2.42 -9.40
N LEU A 142 6.75 -3.07 -9.81
CA LEU A 142 5.50 -3.12 -9.05
C LEU A 142 4.78 -4.46 -9.24
N LYS A 143 4.17 -4.97 -8.18
CA LYS A 143 3.32 -6.17 -8.22
C LYS A 143 2.11 -6.00 -7.32
N SER A 144 0.94 -6.48 -7.79
CA SER A 144 -0.22 -6.71 -6.93
C SER A 144 0.04 -7.88 -5.98
N LEU A 145 -0.40 -7.74 -4.74
CA LEU A 145 -0.33 -8.79 -3.73
C LEU A 145 -1.62 -9.61 -3.72
N ARG A 146 -1.99 -10.25 -2.60
CA ARG A 146 -3.15 -11.15 -2.53
C ARG A 146 -4.44 -10.49 -3.03
N GLY A 147 -5.28 -11.29 -3.70
CA GLY A 147 -6.63 -10.87 -4.06
C GLY A 147 -7.52 -10.70 -2.81
N GLY A 148 -8.27 -9.60 -2.73
CA GLY A 148 -9.21 -9.30 -1.64
C GLY A 148 -8.92 -7.99 -0.91
N VAL A 149 -7.66 -7.64 -0.70
CA VAL A 149 -7.26 -6.32 -0.24
C VAL A 149 -6.36 -5.69 -1.31
N ALA A 150 -6.64 -4.46 -1.72
CA ALA A 150 -5.89 -3.77 -2.75
C ALA A 150 -4.50 -3.33 -2.24
N LEU A 151 -3.63 -4.32 -1.99
CA LEU A 151 -2.24 -4.15 -1.62
C LEU A 151 -1.33 -4.39 -2.81
N PHE A 152 -0.31 -3.57 -2.90
CA PHE A 152 0.72 -3.63 -3.94
C PHE A 152 2.09 -3.52 -3.31
N GLU A 153 3.11 -4.06 -4.00
CA GLU A 153 4.51 -3.90 -3.58
C GLU A 153 5.33 -3.17 -4.64
N ILE A 154 6.03 -2.10 -4.23
CA ILE A 154 7.10 -1.49 -5.02
C ILE A 154 8.38 -2.26 -4.72
N ARG A 155 9.13 -2.61 -5.77
CA ARG A 155 10.26 -3.54 -5.71
C ARG A 155 11.57 -2.86 -6.07
N TRP A 156 12.61 -3.14 -5.31
CA TRP A 156 13.99 -2.89 -5.68
C TRP A 156 14.70 -4.23 -5.69
N ARG A 157 15.23 -4.59 -6.84
CA ARG A 157 16.04 -5.78 -7.04
C ARG A 157 17.50 -5.38 -7.10
N ASP A 158 18.38 -6.31 -6.90
CA ASP A 158 19.82 -6.17 -7.15
C ASP A 158 20.45 -5.01 -6.35
N ILE A 159 20.05 -4.86 -5.08
CA ILE A 159 20.71 -3.91 -4.16
C ILE A 159 21.95 -4.60 -3.62
N ASP A 160 23.12 -4.11 -4.00
CA ASP A 160 24.41 -4.62 -3.52
C ASP A 160 24.62 -4.23 -2.06
N VAL A 161 24.86 -5.22 -1.21
CA VAL A 161 25.21 -5.04 0.21
C VAL A 161 26.52 -5.77 0.50
N ARG A 162 27.32 -5.21 1.42
CA ARG A 162 28.54 -5.85 1.90
C ARG A 162 28.25 -6.59 3.18
N GLU A 163 28.46 -7.89 3.19
CA GLU A 163 28.25 -8.75 4.35
C GLU A 163 29.58 -9.32 4.86
N VAL A 164 29.67 -9.54 6.17
CA VAL A 164 30.81 -10.17 6.82
C VAL A 164 30.38 -11.54 7.31
N ASN A 165 31.07 -12.58 6.88
CA ASN A 165 30.79 -13.92 7.34
C ASN A 165 31.33 -14.13 8.77
N SER A 166 31.05 -15.31 9.36
CA SER A 166 31.53 -15.68 10.70
C SER A 166 33.06 -15.71 10.84
N SER A 167 33.78 -15.85 9.73
CA SER A 167 35.26 -15.81 9.68
C SER A 167 35.82 -14.40 9.49
N GLY A 168 34.98 -13.37 9.50
CA GLY A 168 35.41 -11.98 9.31
C GLY A 168 35.72 -11.60 7.85
N ILE A 169 35.44 -12.47 6.90
CA ILE A 169 35.69 -12.23 5.48
C ILE A 169 34.51 -11.45 4.89
N ASP A 170 34.81 -10.38 4.18
CA ASP A 170 33.83 -9.58 3.45
C ASP A 170 33.39 -10.29 2.17
N SER A 171 32.08 -10.25 1.90
CA SER A 171 31.46 -10.69 0.67
C SER A 171 30.42 -9.66 0.19
N TYR A 172 30.11 -9.68 -1.09
CA TYR A 172 29.02 -8.89 -1.64
C TYR A 172 27.83 -9.82 -1.86
N ALA A 173 26.65 -9.37 -1.43
CA ALA A 173 25.38 -10.05 -1.67
C ALA A 173 24.40 -9.10 -2.34
N GLN A 174 23.52 -9.64 -3.17
CA GLN A 174 22.40 -8.90 -3.75
C GLN A 174 21.15 -9.18 -2.96
N VAL A 175 20.44 -8.12 -2.58
CA VAL A 175 19.20 -8.24 -1.83
C VAL A 175 18.04 -7.57 -2.57
N GLU A 176 16.85 -8.10 -2.35
CA GLU A 176 15.61 -7.48 -2.83
C GLU A 176 14.93 -6.75 -1.67
N VAL A 177 14.52 -5.50 -1.93
CA VAL A 177 13.80 -4.67 -0.96
C VAL A 177 12.43 -4.33 -1.51
N ARG A 178 11.45 -4.26 -0.64
CA ARG A 178 10.04 -4.07 -0.99
C ARG A 178 9.40 -3.04 -0.09
N LEU A 179 8.49 -2.25 -0.66
CA LEU A 179 7.59 -1.37 0.04
C LEU A 179 6.16 -1.79 -0.29
N ILE A 180 5.42 -2.23 0.72
CA ILE A 180 4.00 -2.55 0.59
C ILE A 180 3.19 -1.28 0.78
N HIS A 181 2.23 -1.03 -0.13
CA HIS A 181 1.35 0.12 -0.09
C HIS A 181 -0.09 -0.24 -0.42
N ALA A 182 -1.02 0.60 0.04
CA ALA A 182 -2.43 0.57 -0.27
C ALA A 182 -2.86 1.82 -1.03
N GLN A 183 -4.14 1.87 -1.42
CA GLN A 183 -4.75 2.95 -2.18
C GLN A 183 -6.15 3.27 -1.60
N PRO A 184 -6.25 3.83 -0.38
CA PRO A 184 -7.52 4.12 0.27
C PRO A 184 -8.18 5.37 -0.32
N PHE A 185 -8.74 5.22 -1.52
CA PHE A 185 -9.30 6.33 -2.30
C PHE A 185 -10.41 7.08 -1.59
N ASP A 186 -11.28 6.38 -0.89
CA ASP A 186 -12.41 6.93 -0.14
C ASP A 186 -11.98 7.92 0.94
N GLN A 187 -10.82 7.69 1.56
CA GLN A 187 -10.28 8.51 2.65
C GLN A 187 -9.30 9.58 2.17
N LEU A 188 -8.36 9.21 1.31
CA LEU A 188 -7.22 10.04 0.93
C LEU A 188 -7.25 10.52 -0.54
N GLY A 189 -8.22 10.06 -1.34
CA GLY A 189 -8.27 10.34 -2.77
C GLY A 189 -7.24 9.56 -3.57
N LEU A 190 -6.82 10.09 -4.71
CA LEU A 190 -5.87 9.43 -5.60
C LEU A 190 -4.47 9.44 -4.99
N CYS A 191 -4.11 8.36 -4.30
CA CYS A 191 -2.89 8.30 -3.52
C CYS A 191 -2.19 6.93 -3.56
N ILE A 192 -0.97 6.93 -3.03
CA ILE A 192 -0.18 5.77 -2.61
C ILE A 192 0.07 5.93 -1.12
N LEU A 193 -0.45 5.03 -0.29
CA LEU A 193 -0.19 4.98 1.14
C LEU A 193 0.85 3.90 1.43
N GLY A 194 2.10 4.28 1.66
CA GLY A 194 3.17 3.38 2.09
C GLY A 194 2.94 2.90 3.52
N LEU A 195 2.85 1.58 3.70
CA LEU A 195 2.53 0.93 4.97
C LEU A 195 3.75 0.29 5.62
N HIS A 196 4.48 -0.52 4.85
CA HIS A 196 5.52 -1.38 5.38
C HIS A 196 6.67 -1.55 4.39
N ALA A 197 7.91 -1.48 4.90
CA ALA A 197 9.12 -1.72 4.13
C ALA A 197 9.88 -2.92 4.72
N HIS A 198 10.31 -3.85 3.87
CA HIS A 198 11.03 -5.03 4.29
C HIS A 198 12.03 -5.50 3.23
N GLU A 199 13.03 -6.24 3.66
CA GLU A 199 13.86 -7.03 2.78
C GLU A 199 13.17 -8.37 2.52
N LYS A 200 13.19 -8.82 1.26
CA LYS A 200 12.65 -10.12 0.90
C LYS A 200 13.53 -11.22 1.50
N MET A 201 12.98 -11.95 2.43
CA MET A 201 13.63 -13.13 2.98
C MET A 201 13.51 -14.30 1.98
N ILE A 202 14.64 -14.90 1.66
CA ILE A 202 14.74 -16.14 0.87
C ILE A 202 15.33 -17.21 1.79
N VAL A 203 14.58 -18.26 2.06
CA VAL A 203 15.05 -19.41 2.81
C VAL A 203 15.58 -20.43 1.78
N ASN A 204 16.89 -20.55 1.70
CA ASN A 204 17.53 -21.41 0.70
C ASN A 204 17.07 -22.87 0.82
N GLY A 205 16.61 -23.44 -0.30
CA GLY A 205 16.12 -24.80 -0.36
C GLY A 205 14.71 -25.04 0.19
N ASP A 206 14.06 -24.00 0.76
CA ASP A 206 12.69 -24.11 1.28
C ASP A 206 11.75 -23.02 0.71
N PRO A 207 11.06 -23.30 -0.40
CA PRO A 207 10.09 -22.38 -1.00
C PRO A 207 8.86 -22.15 -0.11
N VAL A 208 8.49 -23.12 0.76
CA VAL A 208 7.33 -22.99 1.67
C VAL A 208 7.67 -21.99 2.77
N ALA A 209 8.82 -22.14 3.41
CA ALA A 209 9.30 -21.20 4.41
C ALA A 209 9.52 -19.79 3.82
N THR A 210 10.04 -19.70 2.59
CA THR A 210 10.19 -18.43 1.86
C THR A 210 8.83 -17.76 1.65
N LYS A 211 7.81 -18.54 1.22
CA LYS A 211 6.46 -18.02 1.05
C LYS A 211 5.85 -17.57 2.37
N ALA A 212 5.96 -18.37 3.43
CA ALA A 212 5.45 -18.04 4.75
C ALA A 212 6.06 -16.74 5.30
N ALA A 213 7.38 -16.55 5.14
CA ALA A 213 8.05 -15.31 5.53
C ALA A 213 7.52 -14.08 4.75
N GLN A 214 7.25 -14.24 3.44
CA GLN A 214 6.66 -13.16 2.64
C GLN A 214 5.21 -12.88 3.04
N ASP A 215 4.43 -13.92 3.30
CA ASP A 215 3.04 -13.80 3.76
C ASP A 215 2.97 -13.05 5.10
N ALA A 216 3.87 -13.32 6.02
CA ALA A 216 3.96 -12.61 7.31
C ALA A 216 4.23 -11.09 7.16
N GLU A 217 5.01 -10.68 6.15
CA GLU A 217 5.23 -9.25 5.88
C GLU A 217 3.99 -8.58 5.25
N ILE A 218 3.22 -9.33 4.46
CA ILE A 218 1.93 -8.86 3.91
C ILE A 218 0.91 -8.72 5.04
N ASP A 219 0.81 -9.68 5.96
CA ASP A 219 -0.10 -9.64 7.11
C ASP A 219 0.17 -8.40 8.00
N LYS A 220 1.44 -8.01 8.18
CA LYS A 220 1.80 -6.77 8.88
C LYS A 220 1.23 -5.53 8.17
N ALA A 221 1.34 -5.47 6.85
CA ALA A 221 0.81 -4.35 6.08
C ALA A 221 -0.72 -4.31 6.11
N GLU A 222 -1.39 -5.46 6.03
CA GLU A 222 -2.85 -5.58 6.18
C GLU A 222 -3.31 -5.11 7.57
N HIS A 223 -2.58 -5.50 8.60
CA HIS A 223 -2.85 -5.03 9.96
C HIS A 223 -2.71 -3.51 10.08
N LEU A 224 -1.64 -2.92 9.54
CA LEU A 224 -1.45 -1.47 9.55
C LEU A 224 -2.55 -0.74 8.75
N LEU A 225 -2.96 -1.29 7.61
CA LEU A 225 -4.04 -0.73 6.81
C LEU A 225 -5.34 -0.71 7.60
N THR A 226 -5.71 -1.82 8.23
CA THR A 226 -6.97 -1.97 8.97
C THR A 226 -6.96 -1.15 10.27
N SER A 227 -5.90 -1.25 11.06
CA SER A 227 -5.79 -0.56 12.35
C SER A 227 -5.64 0.95 12.22
N GLY A 228 -5.05 1.42 11.12
CA GLY A 228 -4.88 2.85 10.84
C GLY A 228 -6.12 3.54 10.28
N TYR A 229 -7.11 2.79 9.79
CA TYR A 229 -8.30 3.35 9.14
C TYR A 229 -9.04 4.40 10.00
N PRO A 230 -9.32 4.17 11.30
CA PRO A 230 -10.03 5.15 12.14
C PRO A 230 -9.27 6.46 12.37
N THR A 231 -7.95 6.45 12.21
CA THR A 231 -7.08 7.62 12.43
C THR A 231 -6.52 8.17 11.13
N HIS A 232 -7.10 7.77 9.98
CA HIS A 232 -6.59 8.12 8.64
C HIS A 232 -5.09 7.81 8.50
N TRP A 233 -4.63 6.69 9.10
CA TRP A 233 -3.22 6.24 9.12
C TRP A 233 -2.24 7.28 9.67
N GLY A 234 -2.73 8.22 10.50
CA GLY A 234 -1.95 9.33 11.04
C GLY A 234 -1.43 10.30 9.96
N VAL A 235 -2.19 10.46 8.86
CA VAL A 235 -1.91 11.42 7.79
C VAL A 235 -3.15 12.26 7.52
N GLU A 236 -2.97 13.48 7.02
CA GLU A 236 -4.09 14.33 6.60
C GLU A 236 -4.15 14.41 5.08
N ARG A 237 -5.38 14.35 4.56
CA ARG A 237 -5.62 14.58 3.15
C ARG A 237 -5.21 16.00 2.79
N ARG A 238 -4.36 16.15 1.79
CA ARG A 238 -4.05 17.47 1.25
C ARG A 238 -5.29 18.01 0.57
N THR A 239 -5.84 19.07 1.11
CA THR A 239 -6.78 19.90 0.36
C THR A 239 -5.98 20.56 -0.75
N GLN A 240 -6.28 20.23 -2.00
CA GLN A 240 -5.81 21.02 -3.12
C GLN A 240 -6.44 22.40 -2.93
N HIS A 241 -5.67 23.32 -2.38
CA HIS A 241 -6.02 24.72 -2.45
C HIS A 241 -5.79 25.12 -3.92
N ASP A 242 -6.87 25.53 -4.52
CA ASP A 242 -6.96 26.09 -5.88
C ASP A 242 -5.92 27.20 -6.15
#